data_c5349b9373e2fb10f86865d8a80f748a
#
_entry.id   c5349b9373e2fb10f86865d8a80f748a
#
_cell.length_a   1.000
_cell.length_b   1.000
_cell.length_c   1.000
_cell.angle_alpha   90.00
_cell.angle_beta   90.00
_cell.angle_gamma   90.00
#
_symmetry.space_group_name_H-M   'P 1'
#
loop_
_entity.id
_entity.type
_entity.pdbx_description
1 polymer ?
#
loop_
_entity_poly.entity_id
_entity_poly.type
_entity_poly.pdbx_seq_one_letter_code
_entity_poly.pdbx_strand_id
1 'polypeptide(L)'
;MPLPNPILDDRSFAQLRDELIRRTPVYNREWSDHNPADPGITLIELFAYLGETLLFRFNQIPEATKLEFLELLQIPLRPAQPAKAMLRMQTELTSMVVVAPGSVGRAGAIEFELQTETRALPLRALALAKASAPLPDPEQDPERFGELQAVIDALDGLSSDEQAATYEPIMLDAEGLAAPVDFDEAVDRCVWIALLAAGKLDPIAVRDALVGHAEAPLLLNLGFVPDLAAPPPDQVDACPGEAKSASGQAVEWQISTGRLDANGKPIYARLEVAGDATGGLEREGVVRLQLSRDANDMGSFVIAPELVGAGDFPPALDDELDA
;
A
#
# COMPACT_ATOMS: atom_id res chain seq x y z
N MET A 1 -4.16 -16.97 13.69
CA MET A 1 -3.06 -17.88 13.37
C MET A 1 -2.81 -18.75 14.57
N PRO A 2 -2.85 -20.10 14.51
CA PRO A 2 -2.53 -20.93 15.66
C PRO A 2 -1.05 -20.75 16.02
N LEU A 3 -0.74 -20.64 17.29
CA LEU A 3 0.63 -20.54 17.77
C LEU A 3 1.36 -21.87 17.44
N PRO A 4 2.57 -21.83 16.84
CA PRO A 4 3.32 -23.04 16.58
C PRO A 4 3.64 -23.75 17.89
N ASN A 5 3.58 -25.08 17.88
CA ASN A 5 4.01 -25.87 19.02
C ASN A 5 5.54 -25.93 19.03
N PRO A 6 6.20 -25.47 20.11
CA PRO A 6 7.64 -25.70 20.24
C PRO A 6 7.91 -27.21 20.38
N ILE A 7 8.90 -27.71 19.70
CA ILE A 7 9.40 -29.07 19.89
C ILE A 7 10.29 -29.05 21.13
N LEU A 8 9.84 -29.67 22.22
CA LEU A 8 10.55 -29.68 23.50
C LEU A 8 11.63 -30.79 23.52
N ASP A 9 11.36 -31.88 22.84
CA ASP A 9 12.30 -32.98 22.68
C ASP A 9 12.07 -33.65 21.31
N ASP A 10 13.11 -33.68 20.47
CA ASP A 10 13.08 -34.17 19.09
C ASP A 10 13.71 -35.55 18.90
N ARG A 11 14.05 -36.21 20.00
CA ARG A 11 14.68 -37.52 19.93
C ARG A 11 13.76 -38.58 19.30
N SER A 12 14.28 -39.22 18.25
CA SER A 12 13.61 -40.30 17.55
C SER A 12 13.84 -41.66 18.22
N PHE A 13 13.04 -42.66 17.86
CA PHE A 13 13.22 -44.05 18.26
C PHE A 13 14.66 -44.53 18.11
N ALA A 14 15.30 -44.27 16.98
CA ALA A 14 16.68 -44.67 16.71
C ALA A 14 17.66 -44.04 17.70
N GLN A 15 17.51 -42.75 17.98
CA GLN A 15 18.36 -42.02 18.92
C GLN A 15 18.18 -42.53 20.36
N LEU A 16 16.95 -42.77 20.78
CA LEU A 16 16.62 -43.31 22.08
C LEU A 16 17.19 -44.72 22.25
N ARG A 17 17.02 -45.60 21.25
CA ARG A 17 17.58 -46.96 21.22
C ARG A 17 19.11 -46.92 21.34
N ASP A 18 19.77 -46.12 20.51
CA ASP A 18 21.23 -46.03 20.49
C ASP A 18 21.79 -45.41 21.77
N GLU A 19 21.07 -44.52 22.43
CA GLU A 19 21.43 -43.98 23.73
C GLU A 19 21.33 -45.06 24.81
N LEU A 20 20.25 -45.83 24.83
CA LEU A 20 20.07 -46.94 25.78
C LEU A 20 21.14 -48.03 25.61
N ILE A 21 21.45 -48.40 24.38
CA ILE A 21 22.53 -49.37 24.08
C ILE A 21 23.88 -48.84 24.59
N ARG A 22 24.20 -47.58 24.34
CA ARG A 22 25.45 -46.97 24.83
C ARG A 22 25.55 -46.92 26.35
N ARG A 23 24.44 -46.87 27.07
CA ARG A 23 24.41 -46.89 28.53
C ARG A 23 24.50 -48.30 29.13
N THR A 24 24.19 -49.35 28.38
CA THR A 24 24.20 -50.74 28.84
C THR A 24 25.52 -51.16 29.50
N PRO A 25 26.71 -50.86 28.95
CA PRO A 25 27.98 -51.28 29.58
C PRO A 25 28.26 -50.60 30.92
N VAL A 26 27.59 -49.47 31.23
CA VAL A 26 27.73 -48.79 32.53
C VAL A 26 27.06 -49.57 33.64
N TYR A 27 25.95 -50.25 33.34
CA TYR A 27 25.14 -50.98 34.31
C TYR A 27 25.39 -52.48 34.29
N ASN A 28 25.71 -53.04 33.12
CA ASN A 28 26.02 -54.46 32.96
C ASN A 28 27.22 -54.64 32.00
N ARG A 29 28.40 -54.80 32.55
CA ARG A 29 29.65 -54.96 31.80
C ARG A 29 29.78 -56.28 31.09
N GLU A 30 29.02 -57.29 31.52
CA GLU A 30 29.11 -58.68 30.98
C GLU A 30 28.25 -58.82 29.73
N TRP A 31 27.30 -57.90 29.52
CA TRP A 31 26.42 -57.88 28.33
C TRP A 31 27.09 -57.15 27.18
N SER A 32 27.81 -57.89 26.36
CA SER A 32 28.57 -57.35 25.22
C SER A 32 27.94 -57.67 23.86
N ASP A 33 26.95 -58.58 23.82
CA ASP A 33 26.27 -58.98 22.60
C ASP A 33 25.04 -58.08 22.40
N HIS A 34 25.07 -57.24 21.33
CA HIS A 34 23.98 -56.34 20.94
C HIS A 34 23.27 -56.84 19.68
N ASN A 35 23.14 -58.16 19.52
CA ASN A 35 22.44 -58.74 18.40
C ASN A 35 20.94 -58.37 18.44
N PRO A 36 20.35 -57.95 17.32
CA PRO A 36 18.90 -57.65 17.26
C PRO A 36 17.98 -58.83 17.67
N ALA A 37 18.47 -60.04 17.62
CA ALA A 37 17.75 -61.26 18.09
C ALA A 37 17.83 -61.47 19.60
N ASP A 38 18.62 -60.69 20.34
CA ASP A 38 18.74 -60.77 21.79
C ASP A 38 17.48 -60.23 22.48
N PRO A 39 16.87 -60.97 23.42
CA PRO A 39 15.70 -60.50 24.16
C PRO A 39 15.90 -59.16 24.90
N GLY A 40 17.16 -58.89 25.34
CA GLY A 40 17.50 -57.63 25.98
C GLY A 40 17.43 -56.44 25.01
N ILE A 41 17.91 -56.65 23.78
CA ILE A 41 17.82 -55.63 22.74
C ILE A 41 16.34 -55.37 22.36
N THR A 42 15.51 -56.42 22.26
CA THR A 42 14.07 -56.28 22.04
C THR A 42 13.41 -55.45 23.13
N LEU A 43 13.81 -55.62 24.42
CA LEU A 43 13.29 -54.79 25.52
C LEU A 43 13.74 -53.32 25.38
N ILE A 44 14.99 -53.06 25.00
CA ILE A 44 15.49 -51.71 24.75
C ILE A 44 14.70 -51.06 23.63
N GLU A 45 14.39 -51.74 22.53
CA GLU A 45 13.61 -51.26 21.43
C GLU A 45 12.16 -50.95 21.84
N LEU A 46 11.54 -51.81 22.68
CA LEU A 46 10.22 -51.51 23.23
C LEU A 46 10.22 -50.24 24.10
N PHE A 47 11.23 -50.07 24.95
CA PHE A 47 11.37 -48.84 25.74
C PHE A 47 11.63 -47.61 24.87
N ALA A 48 12.44 -47.71 23.84
CA ALA A 48 12.67 -46.62 22.89
C ALA A 48 11.38 -46.24 22.16
N TYR A 49 10.59 -47.22 21.72
CA TYR A 49 9.27 -46.99 21.09
C TYR A 49 8.27 -46.30 22.05
N LEU A 50 8.19 -46.79 23.29
CA LEU A 50 7.36 -46.18 24.32
C LEU A 50 7.84 -44.76 24.62
N GLY A 51 9.17 -44.54 24.70
CA GLY A 51 9.77 -43.22 24.87
C GLY A 51 9.41 -42.26 23.76
N GLU A 52 9.56 -42.64 22.51
CA GLU A 52 9.14 -41.81 21.37
C GLU A 52 7.66 -41.47 21.43
N THR A 53 6.79 -42.43 21.74
CA THR A 53 5.34 -42.19 21.89
C THR A 53 5.04 -41.19 23.00
N LEU A 54 5.76 -41.28 24.14
CA LEU A 54 5.60 -40.31 25.23
C LEU A 54 6.11 -38.94 24.87
N LEU A 55 7.26 -38.84 24.19
CA LEU A 55 7.81 -37.56 23.71
C LEU A 55 6.90 -36.91 22.67
N PHE A 56 6.30 -37.68 21.77
CA PHE A 56 5.28 -37.19 20.86
C PHE A 56 4.10 -36.57 21.59
N ARG A 57 3.55 -37.24 22.63
CA ARG A 57 2.47 -36.68 23.46
C ARG A 57 2.94 -35.49 24.27
N PHE A 58 4.18 -35.48 24.76
CA PHE A 58 4.73 -34.36 25.50
C PHE A 58 4.89 -33.10 24.63
N ASN A 59 5.23 -33.25 23.37
CA ASN A 59 5.31 -32.15 22.40
C ASN A 59 3.93 -31.63 22.01
N GLN A 60 2.83 -32.34 22.32
CA GLN A 60 1.44 -31.89 22.06
C GLN A 60 0.97 -31.00 23.23
N ILE A 61 1.42 -29.75 23.29
CA ILE A 61 0.98 -28.80 24.30
C ILE A 61 -0.47 -28.38 23.98
N PRO A 62 -1.45 -28.64 24.85
CA PRO A 62 -2.83 -28.18 24.66
C PRO A 62 -2.90 -26.66 24.55
N GLU A 63 -3.81 -26.15 23.73
CA GLU A 63 -4.01 -24.70 23.59
C GLU A 63 -4.38 -24.02 24.93
N ALA A 64 -5.13 -24.74 25.78
CA ALA A 64 -5.46 -24.26 27.13
C ALA A 64 -4.19 -23.95 27.95
N THR A 65 -3.21 -24.83 27.92
CA THR A 65 -1.94 -24.63 28.64
C THR A 65 -1.16 -23.42 28.10
N LYS A 66 -1.21 -23.19 26.79
CA LYS A 66 -0.58 -21.98 26.21
C LYS A 66 -1.28 -20.70 26.70
N LEU A 67 -2.61 -20.72 26.79
CA LEU A 67 -3.36 -19.58 27.33
C LEU A 67 -3.04 -19.33 28.81
N GLU A 68 -2.91 -20.38 29.61
CA GLU A 68 -2.50 -20.27 31.01
C GLU A 68 -1.09 -19.69 31.15
N PHE A 69 -0.14 -20.09 30.28
CA PHE A 69 1.18 -19.47 30.26
C PHE A 69 1.15 -18.00 29.87
N LEU A 70 0.33 -17.62 28.89
CA LEU A 70 0.17 -16.21 28.51
C LEU A 70 -0.42 -15.41 29.66
N GLU A 71 -1.40 -15.95 30.39
CA GLU A 71 -1.99 -15.32 31.55
C GLU A 71 -0.95 -15.16 32.69
N LEU A 72 -0.14 -16.21 32.96
CA LEU A 72 0.95 -16.15 33.92
C LEU A 72 1.99 -15.07 33.59
N LEU A 73 2.27 -14.88 32.29
CA LEU A 73 3.16 -13.83 31.79
C LEU A 73 2.49 -12.45 31.72
N GLN A 74 1.22 -12.35 32.12
CA GLN A 74 0.41 -11.12 32.04
C GLN A 74 0.31 -10.55 30.61
N ILE A 75 0.36 -11.42 29.61
CA ILE A 75 0.15 -11.06 28.21
C ILE A 75 -1.34 -11.21 27.90
N PRO A 76 -2.11 -10.10 27.82
CA PRO A 76 -3.55 -10.19 27.57
C PRO A 76 -3.83 -10.65 26.15
N LEU A 77 -4.90 -11.40 25.97
CA LEU A 77 -5.43 -11.71 24.65
C LEU A 77 -5.84 -10.41 23.97
N ARG A 78 -5.51 -10.28 22.69
CA ARG A 78 -5.99 -9.14 21.90
C ARG A 78 -7.50 -9.25 21.75
N PRO A 79 -8.27 -8.23 22.18
CA PRO A 79 -9.71 -8.23 21.96
C PRO A 79 -10.02 -8.21 20.46
N ALA A 80 -11.21 -8.65 20.11
CA ALA A 80 -11.72 -8.48 18.75
C ALA A 80 -11.70 -7.00 18.39
N GLN A 81 -11.15 -6.68 17.23
CA GLN A 81 -11.16 -5.31 16.69
C GLN A 81 -12.25 -5.21 15.62
N PRO A 82 -13.02 -4.12 15.60
CA PRO A 82 -13.99 -3.89 14.55
C PRO A 82 -13.27 -3.75 13.20
N ALA A 83 -13.92 -4.20 12.15
CA ALA A 83 -13.46 -3.97 10.79
C ALA A 83 -13.42 -2.46 10.51
N LYS A 84 -12.40 -2.01 9.80
CA LYS A 84 -12.28 -0.64 9.30
C LYS A 84 -12.35 -0.68 7.79
N ALA A 85 -13.02 0.29 7.21
CA ALA A 85 -13.11 0.45 5.77
C ALA A 85 -12.95 1.92 5.40
N MET A 86 -12.39 2.18 4.23
CA MET A 86 -12.40 3.52 3.65
C MET A 86 -13.74 3.74 2.95
N LEU A 87 -14.29 4.93 3.11
CA LEU A 87 -15.53 5.33 2.46
C LEU A 87 -15.26 6.53 1.56
N ARG A 88 -15.59 6.39 0.28
CA ARG A 88 -15.63 7.52 -0.67
C ARG A 88 -16.96 8.23 -0.53
N MET A 89 -16.93 9.53 -0.27
CA MET A 89 -18.11 10.39 -0.22
C MET A 89 -18.15 11.26 -1.44
N GLN A 90 -19.30 11.35 -2.07
CA GLN A 90 -19.56 12.22 -3.21
C GLN A 90 -20.83 13.01 -2.94
N THR A 91 -20.87 14.28 -3.34
CA THR A 91 -22.05 15.13 -3.28
C THR A 91 -22.26 15.82 -4.63
N GLU A 92 -23.52 15.92 -5.02
CA GLU A 92 -23.94 16.68 -6.21
C GLU A 92 -24.41 18.09 -5.86
N LEU A 93 -24.34 18.45 -4.57
CA LEU A 93 -24.66 19.81 -4.13
C LEU A 93 -23.50 20.76 -4.46
N THR A 94 -23.81 22.00 -4.79
CA THR A 94 -22.80 23.05 -5.05
C THR A 94 -21.99 23.43 -3.80
N SER A 95 -22.48 23.08 -2.62
CA SER A 95 -21.84 23.35 -1.34
C SER A 95 -21.32 22.05 -0.73
N MET A 96 -20.23 22.16 0.04
CA MET A 96 -19.75 21.02 0.81
C MET A 96 -20.75 20.59 1.87
N VAL A 97 -20.77 19.30 2.15
CA VAL A 97 -21.61 18.69 3.18
C VAL A 97 -20.73 18.21 4.33
N VAL A 98 -21.02 18.68 5.55
CA VAL A 98 -20.34 18.20 6.76
C VAL A 98 -21.04 16.95 7.24
N VAL A 99 -20.29 15.85 7.34
CA VAL A 99 -20.77 14.59 7.89
C VAL A 99 -20.19 14.42 9.29
N ALA A 100 -21.08 14.40 10.28
CA ALA A 100 -20.67 14.33 11.68
C ALA A 100 -20.13 12.94 12.06
N PRO A 101 -19.24 12.85 13.09
CA PRO A 101 -18.88 11.58 13.70
C PRO A 101 -20.12 10.85 14.20
N GLY A 102 -20.12 9.52 14.15
CA GLY A 102 -21.28 8.71 14.50
C GLY A 102 -22.33 8.56 13.40
N SER A 103 -22.14 9.24 12.25
CA SER A 103 -22.99 8.99 11.08
C SER A 103 -22.79 7.57 10.57
N VAL A 104 -23.91 6.89 10.27
CA VAL A 104 -23.91 5.48 9.88
C VAL A 104 -23.98 5.34 8.37
N GLY A 105 -22.98 4.66 7.80
CA GLY A 105 -22.98 4.16 6.43
C GLY A 105 -23.30 2.66 6.41
N ARG A 106 -23.93 2.17 5.33
CA ARG A 106 -24.30 0.76 5.18
C ARG A 106 -23.65 0.15 3.96
N ALA A 107 -23.03 -1.03 4.14
CA ALA A 107 -22.58 -1.89 3.07
C ALA A 107 -23.41 -3.18 3.12
N GLY A 108 -24.49 -3.23 2.33
CA GLY A 108 -25.49 -4.28 2.43
C GLY A 108 -26.20 -4.26 3.80
N ALA A 109 -26.07 -5.34 4.57
CA ALA A 109 -26.63 -5.46 5.92
C ALA A 109 -25.69 -4.98 7.05
N ILE A 110 -24.44 -4.62 6.72
CA ILE A 110 -23.43 -4.26 7.70
C ILE A 110 -23.41 -2.73 7.85
N GLU A 111 -23.48 -2.28 9.08
CA GLU A 111 -23.40 -0.86 9.44
C GLU A 111 -21.96 -0.50 9.82
N PHE A 112 -21.50 0.62 9.27
CA PHE A 112 -20.22 1.24 9.60
C PHE A 112 -20.47 2.64 10.14
N GLU A 113 -19.77 2.98 11.20
CA GLU A 113 -19.88 4.26 11.85
C GLU A 113 -18.67 5.14 11.48
N LEU A 114 -18.94 6.39 11.10
CA LEU A 114 -17.91 7.37 10.80
C LEU A 114 -17.20 7.78 12.09
N GLN A 115 -15.88 7.63 12.14
CA GLN A 115 -15.10 7.90 13.36
C GLN A 115 -14.79 9.38 13.59
N THR A 116 -14.66 10.16 12.51
CA THR A 116 -14.26 11.57 12.56
C THR A 116 -15.16 12.42 11.67
N GLU A 117 -15.33 13.69 12.03
CA GLU A 117 -15.98 14.65 11.15
C GLU A 117 -15.27 14.67 9.80
N THR A 118 -16.02 14.57 8.73
CA THR A 118 -15.52 14.59 7.36
C THR A 118 -16.39 15.50 6.52
N ARG A 119 -15.76 16.16 5.55
CA ARG A 119 -16.48 17.04 4.61
C ARG A 119 -16.53 16.37 3.24
N ALA A 120 -17.73 16.14 2.74
CA ALA A 120 -17.93 15.71 1.36
C ALA A 120 -17.85 16.95 0.47
N LEU A 121 -16.91 16.96 -0.43
CA LEU A 121 -16.67 18.05 -1.36
C LEU A 121 -17.39 17.77 -2.68
N PRO A 122 -17.85 18.82 -3.39
CA PRO A 122 -18.48 18.68 -4.70
C PRO A 122 -17.43 18.43 -5.81
N LEU A 123 -16.55 17.46 -5.57
CA LEU A 123 -15.44 17.10 -6.44
C LEU A 123 -15.49 15.63 -6.83
N ARG A 124 -15.08 15.35 -8.05
CA ARG A 124 -14.65 14.04 -8.52
C ARG A 124 -13.14 14.07 -8.71
N ALA A 125 -12.43 13.10 -8.18
CA ALA A 125 -11.01 12.95 -8.39
C ALA A 125 -10.75 11.81 -9.37
N LEU A 126 -9.86 12.05 -10.33
CA LEU A 126 -9.31 11.03 -11.21
C LEU A 126 -7.81 10.98 -10.98
N ALA A 127 -7.27 9.78 -10.77
CA ALA A 127 -5.84 9.59 -10.63
C ALA A 127 -5.25 9.05 -11.93
N LEU A 128 -4.11 9.62 -12.35
CA LEU A 128 -3.44 9.29 -13.59
C LEU A 128 -1.93 9.13 -13.33
N ALA A 129 -1.27 8.40 -14.22
CA ALA A 129 0.18 8.33 -14.29
C ALA A 129 0.62 8.50 -15.74
N LYS A 130 1.84 8.96 -15.94
CA LYS A 130 2.52 8.99 -17.24
C LYS A 130 3.34 7.72 -17.37
N ALA A 131 2.75 6.66 -17.93
CA ALA A 131 3.49 5.44 -18.15
C ALA A 131 4.41 5.58 -19.38
N SER A 132 5.62 5.07 -19.29
CA SER A 132 6.54 5.06 -20.43
C SER A 132 5.94 4.27 -21.57
N ALA A 133 5.89 4.86 -22.76
CA ALA A 133 5.38 4.23 -23.96
C ALA A 133 6.42 4.29 -25.07
N PRO A 134 6.51 3.27 -25.94
CA PRO A 134 7.32 3.36 -27.12
C PRO A 134 6.77 4.39 -28.10
N LEU A 135 7.64 4.91 -28.96
CA LEU A 135 7.18 5.74 -30.09
C LEU A 135 6.14 4.97 -30.93
N PRO A 136 5.13 5.67 -31.48
CA PRO A 136 4.18 5.06 -32.41
C PRO A 136 4.88 4.40 -33.55
N ASP A 137 4.26 3.37 -34.12
CA ASP A 137 4.78 2.71 -35.29
C ASP A 137 4.72 3.68 -36.52
N PRO A 138 5.86 4.00 -37.16
CA PRO A 138 5.89 4.93 -38.29
C PRO A 138 5.08 4.46 -39.52
N GLU A 139 4.75 3.14 -39.61
CA GLU A 139 3.92 2.59 -40.68
C GLU A 139 2.42 2.73 -40.38
N GLN A 140 2.03 2.75 -39.05
CA GLN A 140 0.63 2.83 -38.63
C GLN A 140 0.18 4.29 -38.41
N ASP A 141 1.06 5.11 -37.86
CA ASP A 141 0.78 6.52 -37.58
C ASP A 141 2.00 7.39 -37.90
N PRO A 142 2.27 7.62 -39.22
CA PRO A 142 3.46 8.37 -39.63
C PRO A 142 3.42 9.85 -39.22
N GLU A 143 2.25 10.44 -39.09
CA GLU A 143 2.08 11.84 -38.72
C GLU A 143 2.49 12.06 -37.25
N ARG A 144 1.91 11.29 -36.35
CA ARG A 144 2.22 11.36 -34.92
C ARG A 144 3.66 10.94 -34.60
N PHE A 145 4.19 9.92 -35.34
CA PHE A 145 5.60 9.55 -35.22
C PHE A 145 6.51 10.70 -35.62
N GLY A 146 6.22 11.39 -36.74
CA GLY A 146 7.03 12.50 -37.20
C GLY A 146 7.00 13.70 -36.25
N GLU A 147 5.86 14.01 -35.66
CA GLU A 147 5.72 15.09 -34.67
C GLU A 147 6.52 14.79 -33.40
N LEU A 148 6.34 13.60 -32.84
CA LEU A 148 7.06 13.18 -31.62
C LEU A 148 8.56 13.08 -31.85
N GLN A 149 9.00 12.53 -32.98
CA GLN A 149 10.42 12.44 -33.34
C GLN A 149 11.03 13.84 -33.45
N ALA A 150 10.33 14.80 -34.06
CA ALA A 150 10.82 16.18 -34.18
C ALA A 150 10.98 16.85 -32.81
N VAL A 151 10.07 16.58 -31.85
CA VAL A 151 10.19 17.07 -30.48
C VAL A 151 11.38 16.42 -29.79
N ILE A 152 11.56 15.10 -29.93
CA ILE A 152 12.69 14.38 -29.31
C ILE A 152 14.01 14.92 -29.86
N ASP A 153 14.14 15.07 -31.21
CA ASP A 153 15.34 15.58 -31.83
C ASP A 153 15.67 17.02 -31.38
N ALA A 154 14.62 17.84 -31.11
CA ALA A 154 14.80 19.18 -30.60
C ALA A 154 15.25 19.19 -29.12
N LEU A 155 14.79 18.26 -28.31
CA LEU A 155 15.16 18.12 -26.90
C LEU A 155 16.55 17.51 -26.73
N ASP A 156 16.91 16.50 -27.51
CA ASP A 156 18.24 15.86 -27.50
C ASP A 156 19.36 16.84 -27.88
N GLY A 157 19.02 17.89 -28.63
CA GLY A 157 19.96 18.98 -28.95
C GLY A 157 20.24 19.93 -27.75
N LEU A 158 19.45 19.84 -26.65
CA LEU A 158 19.51 20.75 -25.51
C LEU A 158 20.21 20.16 -24.28
N SER A 159 20.23 18.86 -24.11
CA SER A 159 20.92 18.20 -23.00
C SER A 159 21.52 16.85 -23.39
N SER A 160 22.76 16.61 -23.00
CA SER A 160 23.47 15.37 -23.36
C SER A 160 23.18 14.17 -22.44
N ASP A 161 22.46 14.34 -21.35
CA ASP A 161 22.31 13.34 -20.28
C ASP A 161 20.87 12.84 -20.03
N GLU A 162 19.86 13.46 -20.62
CA GLU A 162 18.46 13.06 -20.45
C GLU A 162 17.87 12.65 -21.79
N GLN A 163 17.50 11.38 -21.93
CA GLN A 163 16.76 10.89 -23.10
C GLN A 163 15.30 11.35 -22.99
N ALA A 164 14.80 11.96 -24.05
CA ALA A 164 13.38 12.26 -24.15
C ALA A 164 12.58 10.96 -24.20
N ALA A 165 11.59 10.83 -23.33
CA ALA A 165 10.69 9.67 -23.26
C ALA A 165 9.28 10.08 -23.67
N THR A 166 8.63 9.24 -24.45
CA THR A 166 7.21 9.36 -24.74
C THR A 166 6.40 8.61 -23.68
N TYR A 167 5.17 9.05 -23.44
CA TYR A 167 4.30 8.43 -22.45
C TYR A 167 2.87 8.28 -22.96
N GLU A 168 2.15 7.36 -22.34
CA GLU A 168 0.70 7.26 -22.43
C GLU A 168 0.08 7.58 -21.04
N PRO A 169 -1.01 8.38 -20.99
CA PRO A 169 -1.72 8.58 -19.74
C PRO A 169 -2.44 7.29 -19.36
N ILE A 170 -2.19 6.78 -18.17
CA ILE A 170 -2.91 5.64 -17.60
C ILE A 170 -3.77 6.12 -16.47
N MET A 171 -5.06 5.79 -16.53
CA MET A 171 -6.00 6.08 -15.45
C MET A 171 -5.85 5.05 -14.32
N LEU A 172 -5.60 5.55 -13.11
CA LEU A 172 -5.46 4.76 -11.89
C LEU A 172 -6.80 4.74 -11.15
N ASP A 173 -7.83 4.12 -11.75
CA ASP A 173 -9.14 4.05 -11.09
C ASP A 173 -9.37 2.69 -10.44
N ALA A 174 -10.09 2.70 -9.32
CA ALA A 174 -10.38 1.51 -8.51
C ALA A 174 -11.27 0.47 -9.20
N GLU A 175 -11.94 0.83 -10.31
CA GLU A 175 -12.94 -0.03 -10.94
C GLU A 175 -12.44 -0.80 -12.17
N GLY A 176 -11.22 -0.55 -12.66
CA GLY A 176 -10.84 -1.14 -13.95
C GLY A 176 -9.37 -1.32 -14.24
N LEU A 177 -8.49 -1.21 -13.27
CA LEU A 177 -7.06 -1.42 -13.49
C LEU A 177 -6.79 -2.84 -13.97
N ALA A 178 -6.44 -2.95 -15.24
CA ALA A 178 -6.03 -4.22 -15.83
C ALA A 178 -4.64 -4.66 -15.35
N ALA A 179 -3.78 -3.72 -14.92
CA ALA A 179 -2.45 -3.99 -14.41
C ALA A 179 -2.00 -2.88 -13.44
N PRO A 180 -1.23 -3.21 -12.38
CA PRO A 180 -0.60 -2.21 -11.53
C PRO A 180 0.41 -1.38 -12.35
N VAL A 181 0.51 -0.09 -12.04
CA VAL A 181 1.52 0.80 -12.60
C VAL A 181 2.69 0.89 -11.65
N ASP A 182 3.87 0.53 -12.12
CA ASP A 182 5.11 0.74 -11.38
C ASP A 182 5.56 2.20 -11.53
N PHE A 183 5.58 2.93 -10.43
CA PHE A 183 5.99 4.34 -10.44
C PHE A 183 7.49 4.53 -10.67
N ASP A 184 8.31 3.50 -10.51
CA ASP A 184 9.71 3.56 -10.89
C ASP A 184 9.89 3.53 -12.43
N GLU A 185 8.91 3.00 -13.13
CA GLU A 185 8.85 3.01 -14.61
C GLU A 185 8.06 4.19 -15.20
N ALA A 186 7.35 4.96 -14.34
CA ALA A 186 6.66 6.16 -14.78
C ALA A 186 7.66 7.26 -15.17
N VAL A 187 7.35 8.00 -16.25
CA VAL A 187 8.26 9.00 -16.83
C VAL A 187 8.64 10.10 -15.85
N ASP A 188 7.72 10.51 -14.99
CA ASP A 188 7.93 11.60 -14.02
C ASP A 188 7.83 11.17 -12.56
N ARG A 189 7.58 9.88 -12.29
CA ARG A 189 7.37 9.34 -10.93
C ARG A 189 6.30 10.06 -10.12
N CYS A 190 5.32 10.64 -10.81
CA CYS A 190 4.25 11.41 -10.20
C CYS A 190 2.92 10.67 -10.31
N VAL A 191 2.12 10.75 -9.24
CA VAL A 191 0.68 10.49 -9.30
C VAL A 191 -0.01 11.80 -9.58
N TRP A 192 -0.64 11.91 -10.73
CA TRP A 192 -1.44 13.07 -11.12
C TRP A 192 -2.88 12.87 -10.66
N ILE A 193 -3.42 13.85 -9.95
CA ILE A 193 -4.80 13.81 -9.49
C ILE A 193 -5.55 14.98 -10.08
N ALA A 194 -6.43 14.69 -11.03
CA ALA A 194 -7.33 15.70 -11.58
C ALA A 194 -8.53 15.87 -10.62
N LEU A 195 -8.74 17.09 -10.16
CA LEU A 195 -9.90 17.47 -9.36
C LEU A 195 -10.92 18.13 -10.27
N LEU A 196 -12.03 17.45 -10.51
CA LEU A 196 -13.10 17.88 -11.40
C LEU A 196 -14.31 18.30 -10.58
N ALA A 197 -15.09 19.24 -11.09
CA ALA A 197 -16.38 19.55 -10.50
C ALA A 197 -17.32 18.34 -10.61
N ALA A 198 -18.10 18.07 -9.56
CA ALA A 198 -19.04 16.96 -9.57
C ALA A 198 -20.22 17.25 -10.52
N GLY A 199 -20.54 16.29 -11.37
CA GLY A 199 -21.69 16.40 -12.27
C GLY A 199 -21.60 17.59 -13.23
N LYS A 200 -22.65 18.45 -13.25
CA LYS A 200 -22.74 19.60 -14.13
C LYS A 200 -22.43 20.94 -13.41
N LEU A 201 -21.70 20.89 -12.31
CA LEU A 201 -21.34 22.07 -11.56
C LEU A 201 -20.31 22.91 -12.32
N ASP A 202 -20.41 24.24 -12.18
CA ASP A 202 -19.39 25.13 -12.72
C ASP A 202 -18.07 24.99 -11.97
N PRO A 203 -16.96 24.58 -12.63
CA PRO A 203 -15.66 24.38 -12.00
C PRO A 203 -15.14 25.63 -11.27
N ILE A 204 -15.39 26.82 -11.79
CA ILE A 204 -14.97 28.09 -11.18
C ILE A 204 -15.72 28.32 -9.87
N ALA A 205 -17.03 28.09 -9.86
CA ALA A 205 -17.86 28.27 -8.67
C ALA A 205 -17.47 27.24 -7.59
N VAL A 206 -17.16 25.98 -7.98
CA VAL A 206 -16.68 24.97 -7.06
C VAL A 206 -15.32 25.35 -6.47
N ARG A 207 -14.37 25.78 -7.30
CA ARG A 207 -13.06 26.26 -6.84
C ARG A 207 -13.20 27.40 -5.83
N ASP A 208 -14.01 28.43 -6.16
CA ASP A 208 -14.19 29.59 -5.31
C ASP A 208 -14.87 29.23 -3.98
N ALA A 209 -15.76 28.23 -3.98
CA ALA A 209 -16.34 27.69 -2.76
C ALA A 209 -15.32 26.93 -1.89
N LEU A 210 -14.33 26.28 -2.50
CA LEU A 210 -13.27 25.57 -1.78
C LEU A 210 -12.27 26.54 -1.11
N VAL A 211 -11.96 27.64 -1.78
CA VAL A 211 -10.98 28.63 -1.29
C VAL A 211 -11.59 29.62 -0.32
N GLY A 212 -12.87 29.91 -0.43
CA GLY A 212 -13.56 30.98 0.30
C GLY A 212 -13.75 30.80 1.82
N HIS A 213 -13.25 29.71 2.42
CA HIS A 213 -13.42 29.44 3.85
C HIS A 213 -12.38 30.13 4.72
N ALA A 214 -12.72 31.31 5.23
CA ALA A 214 -11.82 32.18 5.98
C ALA A 214 -11.46 31.69 7.40
N GLU A 215 -12.29 30.85 8.04
CA GLU A 215 -12.13 30.52 9.46
C GLU A 215 -11.22 29.32 9.73
N ALA A 216 -11.16 28.34 8.83
CA ALA A 216 -10.26 27.19 8.96
C ALA A 216 -9.82 26.69 7.58
N PRO A 217 -8.60 26.15 7.44
CA PRO A 217 -8.18 25.55 6.19
C PRO A 217 -9.08 24.36 5.84
N LEU A 218 -9.41 24.24 4.57
CA LEU A 218 -10.15 23.09 4.08
C LEU A 218 -9.20 21.90 3.90
N LEU A 219 -9.62 20.74 4.39
CA LEU A 219 -8.87 19.50 4.23
C LEU A 219 -9.43 18.69 3.06
N LEU A 220 -8.58 18.43 2.08
CA LEU A 220 -8.82 17.44 1.04
C LEU A 220 -8.37 16.08 1.53
N ASN A 221 -9.29 15.14 1.63
CA ASN A 221 -9.01 13.76 2.06
C ASN A 221 -8.91 12.87 0.83
N LEU A 222 -7.74 12.31 0.57
CA LEU A 222 -7.48 11.37 -0.52
C LEU A 222 -7.24 9.99 0.04
N GLY A 223 -8.04 9.00 -0.37
CA GLY A 223 -7.87 7.60 -0.01
C GLY A 223 -7.01 6.88 -1.02
N PHE A 224 -6.02 6.13 -0.56
CA PHE A 224 -5.13 5.33 -1.39
C PHE A 224 -5.20 3.86 -0.98
N VAL A 225 -5.28 2.99 -1.97
CA VAL A 225 -5.19 1.53 -1.82
C VAL A 225 -4.10 1.07 -2.79
N PRO A 226 -2.81 1.15 -2.40
CA PRO A 226 -1.74 0.70 -3.25
C PRO A 226 -1.82 -0.83 -3.44
N ASP A 227 -1.55 -1.30 -4.64
CA ASP A 227 -1.34 -2.73 -4.90
C ASP A 227 0.09 -3.07 -4.47
N LEU A 228 0.23 -3.40 -3.20
CA LEU A 228 1.51 -3.83 -2.66
C LEU A 228 1.72 -5.28 -3.07
N ALA A 229 2.76 -5.53 -3.85
CA ALA A 229 3.25 -6.88 -4.05
C ALA A 229 3.38 -7.57 -2.69
N ALA A 230 2.90 -8.81 -2.57
CA ALA A 230 2.90 -9.54 -1.31
C ALA A 230 4.28 -9.41 -0.64
N PRO A 231 4.35 -9.01 0.64
CA PRO A 231 5.63 -8.84 1.31
C PRO A 231 6.42 -10.15 1.21
N PRO A 232 7.74 -10.11 1.01
CA PRO A 232 8.55 -11.30 0.95
C PRO A 232 8.33 -12.14 2.22
N PRO A 233 8.28 -13.47 2.12
CA PRO A 233 7.88 -14.38 3.21
C PRO A 233 8.75 -14.29 4.47
N ASP A 234 9.87 -13.60 4.42
CA ASP A 234 10.85 -13.47 5.51
C ASP A 234 10.72 -12.17 6.34
N GLN A 235 9.77 -11.29 6.05
CA GLN A 235 9.48 -10.19 6.97
C GLN A 235 8.62 -10.72 8.14
N VAL A 236 9.30 -11.38 9.07
CA VAL A 236 8.79 -11.58 10.42
C VAL A 236 8.57 -10.18 11.01
N ASP A 237 7.34 -9.88 11.39
CA ASP A 237 7.00 -8.64 12.07
C ASP A 237 8.04 -8.34 13.16
N ALA A 238 8.83 -7.30 12.95
CA ALA A 238 9.73 -6.80 13.98
C ALA A 238 8.90 -6.49 15.22
N CYS A 239 9.40 -6.86 16.39
CA CYS A 239 8.72 -6.58 17.66
C CYS A 239 8.25 -5.12 17.69
N PRO A 240 7.03 -4.84 18.23
CA PRO A 240 6.46 -3.50 18.29
C PRO A 240 7.22 -2.58 19.27
N GLY A 241 8.44 -2.25 18.95
CA GLY A 241 9.34 -1.39 19.72
C GLY A 241 10.45 -0.83 18.85
N GLU A 242 10.70 -1.43 17.72
CA GLU A 242 11.58 -0.89 16.68
C GLU A 242 10.73 -0.52 15.47
N ALA A 243 9.99 0.58 15.59
CA ALA A 243 9.62 1.31 14.40
C ALA A 243 10.95 1.73 13.75
N LYS A 244 11.47 0.89 12.83
CA LYS A 244 12.38 1.40 11.82
C LYS A 244 11.63 2.60 11.26
N SER A 245 12.20 3.79 11.42
CA SER A 245 11.86 4.91 10.55
C SER A 245 11.93 4.32 9.16
N ALA A 246 10.78 4.01 8.59
CA ALA A 246 10.71 3.69 7.19
C ALA A 246 11.40 4.88 6.54
N SER A 247 12.48 4.65 5.84
CA SER A 247 13.06 5.62 4.93
C SER A 247 12.09 5.70 3.74
N GLY A 248 10.81 6.00 4.05
CA GLY A 248 9.79 6.24 3.07
C GLY A 248 10.27 7.41 2.24
N GLN A 249 10.29 7.27 0.94
CA GLN A 249 10.50 8.38 0.05
C GLN A 249 9.51 9.46 0.47
N ALA A 250 10.00 10.65 0.79
CA ALA A 250 9.14 11.76 1.18
C ALA A 250 8.27 12.12 -0.04
N VAL A 251 6.99 11.84 0.05
CA VAL A 251 6.03 12.22 -0.98
C VAL A 251 5.75 13.71 -0.83
N GLU A 252 6.01 14.48 -1.88
CA GLU A 252 5.69 15.89 -1.93
C GLU A 252 4.36 16.10 -2.66
N TRP A 253 3.46 16.85 -2.03
CA TRP A 253 2.15 17.18 -2.58
C TRP A 253 2.13 18.60 -3.09
N GLN A 254 1.68 18.75 -4.33
CA GLN A 254 1.59 20.04 -5.01
C GLN A 254 0.23 20.18 -5.70
N ILE A 255 -0.22 21.41 -5.88
CA ILE A 255 -1.44 21.73 -6.63
C ILE A 255 -1.11 22.76 -7.72
N SER A 256 -1.78 22.65 -8.86
CA SER A 256 -1.60 23.60 -9.96
C SER A 256 -2.12 24.98 -9.59
N THR A 257 -1.35 26.03 -9.89
CA THR A 257 -1.79 27.42 -9.70
C THR A 257 -2.48 27.99 -10.93
N GLY A 258 -2.44 27.28 -12.06
CA GLY A 258 -2.90 27.80 -13.35
C GLY A 258 -1.99 28.85 -13.98
N ARG A 259 -0.85 29.14 -13.36
CA ARG A 259 0.11 30.16 -13.82
C ARG A 259 1.35 29.49 -14.40
N LEU A 260 1.97 30.21 -15.34
CA LEU A 260 3.26 29.83 -15.93
C LEU A 260 4.34 30.79 -15.46
N ASP A 261 5.56 30.31 -15.36
CA ASP A 261 6.74 31.16 -15.10
C ASP A 261 7.17 31.93 -16.37
N ALA A 262 8.24 32.72 -16.25
CA ALA A 262 8.76 33.52 -17.36
C ALA A 262 9.29 32.68 -18.53
N ASN A 263 9.53 31.38 -18.33
CA ASN A 263 10.00 30.43 -19.34
C ASN A 263 8.87 29.55 -19.88
N GLY A 264 7.62 29.81 -19.48
CA GLY A 264 6.46 29.01 -19.90
C GLY A 264 6.30 27.69 -19.11
N LYS A 265 7.03 27.47 -18.01
CA LYS A 265 6.87 26.27 -17.19
C LYS A 265 5.70 26.43 -16.21
N PRO A 266 4.98 25.34 -15.90
CA PRO A 266 3.89 25.37 -14.94
C PRO A 266 4.38 25.66 -13.52
N ILE A 267 3.62 26.47 -12.78
CA ILE A 267 3.89 26.79 -11.39
C ILE A 267 2.92 26.00 -10.52
N TYR A 268 3.49 25.22 -9.58
CA TYR A 268 2.74 24.47 -8.59
C TYR A 268 2.95 25.08 -7.20
N ALA A 269 1.88 25.09 -6.40
CA ALA A 269 1.92 25.46 -5.00
C ALA A 269 2.01 24.20 -4.15
N ARG A 270 2.90 24.21 -3.16
CA ARG A 270 3.07 23.07 -2.24
C ARG A 270 1.87 23.00 -1.29
N LEU A 271 1.36 21.78 -1.09
CA LEU A 271 0.32 21.49 -0.12
C LEU A 271 0.94 20.99 1.19
N GLU A 272 0.41 21.46 2.31
CA GLU A 272 0.79 20.97 3.63
C GLU A 272 0.03 19.69 3.94
N VAL A 273 0.76 18.66 4.43
CA VAL A 273 0.17 17.39 4.84
C VAL A 273 -0.27 17.51 6.30
N ALA A 274 -1.57 17.61 6.52
CA ALA A 274 -2.17 17.65 7.85
C ALA A 274 -2.19 16.28 8.53
N GLY A 275 -2.10 15.20 7.76
CA GLY A 275 -2.00 13.84 8.27
C GLY A 275 -1.82 12.84 7.14
N ASP A 276 -0.99 11.85 7.37
CA ASP A 276 -0.75 10.75 6.44
C ASP A 276 -0.89 9.40 7.16
N ALA A 277 -1.93 8.66 6.83
CA ALA A 277 -2.14 7.30 7.33
C ALA A 277 -1.52 6.24 6.41
N THR A 278 -1.04 6.64 5.21
CA THR A 278 -0.46 5.72 4.23
C THR A 278 1.02 5.43 4.48
N GLY A 279 1.70 6.28 5.26
CA GLY A 279 3.13 6.16 5.50
C GLY A 279 3.97 6.47 4.26
N GLY A 280 3.56 7.44 3.44
CA GLY A 280 4.22 7.75 2.17
C GLY A 280 3.76 6.85 1.01
N LEU A 281 2.50 6.46 1.00
CA LEU A 281 1.86 5.55 0.03
C LEU A 281 2.34 4.09 0.11
N GLU A 282 2.97 3.68 1.21
CA GLU A 282 3.41 2.29 1.43
C GLU A 282 2.29 1.34 1.89
N ARG A 283 1.14 1.86 2.31
CA ARG A 283 -0.01 1.07 2.79
C ARG A 283 -1.32 1.76 2.49
N GLU A 284 -2.41 1.02 2.57
CA GLU A 284 -3.74 1.59 2.47
C GLU A 284 -3.98 2.65 3.56
N GLY A 285 -4.60 3.76 3.20
CA GLY A 285 -4.86 4.83 4.14
C GLY A 285 -5.37 6.10 3.49
N VAL A 286 -5.51 7.14 4.30
CA VAL A 286 -5.98 8.45 3.88
C VAL A 286 -4.88 9.48 4.12
N VAL A 287 -4.57 10.24 3.08
CA VAL A 287 -3.75 11.44 3.15
C VAL A 287 -4.67 12.65 3.27
N ARG A 288 -4.39 13.53 4.22
CA ARG A 288 -5.12 14.76 4.45
C ARG A 288 -4.26 15.95 4.05
N LEU A 289 -4.68 16.63 2.99
CA LEU A 289 -3.95 17.77 2.44
C LEU A 289 -4.71 19.06 2.80
N GLN A 290 -3.94 20.03 3.25
CA GLN A 290 -4.50 21.35 3.54
C GLN A 290 -4.52 22.19 2.26
N LEU A 291 -5.71 22.58 1.80
CA LEU A 291 -5.84 23.46 0.64
C LEU A 291 -5.49 24.91 1.01
N SER A 292 -4.87 25.61 0.06
CA SER A 292 -4.58 27.03 0.22
C SER A 292 -5.86 27.85 0.35
N ARG A 293 -5.77 28.95 1.09
CA ARG A 293 -6.85 29.96 1.20
C ARG A 293 -6.78 31.01 0.11
N ASP A 294 -5.67 31.06 -0.63
CA ASP A 294 -5.50 32.00 -1.74
C ASP A 294 -6.03 31.36 -3.03
N ALA A 295 -7.02 32.00 -3.64
CA ALA A 295 -7.56 31.56 -4.92
C ALA A 295 -6.51 31.55 -6.03
N ASN A 296 -5.41 32.30 -5.88
CA ASN A 296 -4.33 32.32 -6.84
C ASN A 296 -3.42 31.07 -6.76
N ASP A 297 -3.54 30.29 -5.70
CA ASP A 297 -2.77 29.06 -5.54
C ASP A 297 -3.49 27.82 -6.09
N MET A 298 -4.68 27.99 -6.68
CA MET A 298 -5.44 26.89 -7.25
C MET A 298 -6.06 27.32 -8.59
N GLY A 299 -5.70 26.62 -9.65
CA GLY A 299 -6.24 26.90 -10.97
C GLY A 299 -5.83 25.85 -12.00
N SER A 300 -6.58 25.78 -13.09
CA SER A 300 -6.23 24.98 -14.26
C SER A 300 -5.29 25.77 -15.18
N PHE A 301 -4.34 25.08 -15.80
CA PHE A 301 -3.49 25.68 -16.81
C PHE A 301 -4.28 25.92 -18.11
N VAL A 302 -4.11 27.12 -18.67
CA VAL A 302 -4.51 27.38 -20.05
C VAL A 302 -3.25 27.23 -20.89
N ILE A 303 -3.12 26.09 -21.53
CA ILE A 303 -1.96 25.72 -22.31
C ILE A 303 -2.35 25.45 -23.75
N ALA A 304 -1.40 25.66 -24.66
CA ALA A 304 -1.58 25.26 -26.05
C ALA A 304 -1.71 23.71 -26.13
N PRO A 305 -2.55 23.19 -27.04
CA PRO A 305 -2.76 21.74 -27.17
C PRO A 305 -1.46 20.93 -27.30
N GLU A 306 -0.45 21.49 -27.92
CA GLU A 306 0.85 20.87 -28.15
C GLU A 306 1.68 20.70 -26.88
N LEU A 307 1.37 21.46 -25.83
CA LEU A 307 2.07 21.41 -24.54
C LEU A 307 1.37 20.54 -23.50
N VAL A 308 0.19 20.04 -23.81
CA VAL A 308 -0.54 19.16 -22.88
C VAL A 308 0.27 17.91 -22.61
N GLY A 309 0.59 17.67 -21.34
CA GLY A 309 1.38 16.53 -20.91
C GLY A 309 2.89 16.64 -21.13
N ALA A 310 3.38 17.65 -21.83
CA ALA A 310 4.82 17.83 -22.05
C ALA A 310 5.54 18.22 -20.74
N GLY A 311 6.66 17.58 -20.45
CA GLY A 311 7.50 17.88 -19.29
C GLY A 311 6.71 17.87 -17.98
N ASP A 312 6.73 19.01 -17.27
CA ASP A 312 6.07 19.18 -15.97
C ASP A 312 4.57 19.51 -16.07
N PHE A 313 3.97 19.51 -17.26
CA PHE A 313 2.52 19.69 -17.42
C PHE A 313 1.75 18.42 -17.06
N PRO A 314 0.49 18.56 -16.58
CA PRO A 314 -0.35 17.41 -16.29
C PRO A 314 -0.62 16.59 -17.58
N PRO A 315 -0.83 15.27 -17.45
CA PRO A 315 -1.18 14.43 -18.61
C PRO A 315 -2.49 14.89 -19.24
N ALA A 316 -2.64 14.60 -20.53
CA ALA A 316 -3.89 14.83 -21.23
C ALA A 316 -5.02 14.02 -20.54
N LEU A 317 -6.15 14.65 -20.39
CA LEU A 317 -7.39 13.98 -20.01
C LEU A 317 -8.17 13.81 -21.31
N ASP A 318 -8.22 12.59 -21.83
CA ASP A 318 -9.00 12.28 -23.02
C ASP A 318 -10.51 12.51 -22.74
N ASP A 319 -11.24 12.82 -23.80
CA ASP A 319 -12.67 13.07 -24.05
C ASP A 319 -13.74 12.72 -22.97
N GLU A 320 -13.40 12.06 -21.88
CA GLU A 320 -14.34 11.78 -20.78
C GLU A 320 -14.78 13.04 -19.97
N LEU A 321 -14.16 14.19 -20.26
CA LEU A 321 -14.51 15.44 -19.60
C LEU A 321 -15.67 16.19 -20.28
N ASP A 322 -16.01 15.81 -21.51
CA ASP A 322 -17.10 16.45 -22.29
C ASP A 322 -18.46 15.76 -22.17
N ALA A 323 -18.60 14.73 -21.31
CA ALA A 323 -19.83 13.95 -21.13
C ALA A 323 -20.65 14.37 -19.89
#